data_e048a6a8704a8f3c45c3c198ae7f1f72
#
_entry.id   e048a6a8704a8f3c45c3c198ae7f1f72
#
_cell.length_a   1.000
_cell.length_b   1.000
_cell.length_c   1.000
_cell.angle_alpha   90.00
_cell.angle_beta   90.00
_cell.angle_gamma   90.00
#
_symmetry.space_group_name_H-M   'P 1'
#
loop_
_entity.id
_entity.type
_entity.pdbx_description
1 polymer ?
#
loop_
_entity_poly.entity_id
_entity_poly.type
_entity_poly.pdbx_seq_one_letter_code
_entity_poly.pdbx_strand_id
1 'polypeptide(L)'
;LLGADKLHKYKLKAVRPSLNVTTGSGIDFLECKAKVQLGDEEFSLRDILRQFEKQRYVNLSTGDRALIDEKYIRRLNRIFRKGKGQDDYEVSFFDLAELEGLLDAPSNAEPFVKHRAVYEGFNKLSSQKMRFPQVKAELRSYQREGVKWMNYLYENNLGGCLADDMGLG
;
A
#
# COMPACT_ATOMS: atom_id res chain seq x y z
N LEU A 1 -29.19 -0.20 4.28
CA LEU A 1 -28.74 -1.11 5.35
C LEU A 1 -29.99 -1.47 6.18
N LEU A 2 -30.50 -2.69 5.98
CA LEU A 2 -31.60 -3.25 6.79
C LEU A 2 -31.11 -3.39 8.24
N GLY A 3 -31.70 -2.65 9.16
CA GLY A 3 -31.43 -2.75 10.59
C GLY A 3 -30.68 -1.57 11.23
N ALA A 4 -30.48 -0.45 10.52
CA ALA A 4 -29.84 0.74 11.10
C ALA A 4 -30.56 1.24 12.36
N ASP A 5 -31.88 1.17 12.40
CA ASP A 5 -32.69 1.61 13.55
C ASP A 5 -32.45 0.80 14.85
N LYS A 6 -32.00 -0.46 14.71
CA LYS A 6 -31.66 -1.30 15.87
C LYS A 6 -30.28 -0.97 16.45
N LEU A 7 -29.38 -0.36 15.65
CA LEU A 7 -28.03 -0.01 16.08
C LEU A 7 -28.03 1.13 17.12
N HIS A 8 -28.98 2.07 17.04
CA HIS A 8 -29.09 3.17 18.01
C HIS A 8 -29.29 2.68 19.44
N LYS A 9 -30.02 1.59 19.63
CA LYS A 9 -30.26 1.01 20.97
C LYS A 9 -28.98 0.54 21.66
N TYR A 10 -27.95 0.17 20.86
CA TYR A 10 -26.67 -0.33 21.36
C TYR A 10 -25.53 0.68 21.27
N LYS A 11 -25.86 1.96 20.99
CA LYS A 11 -24.86 3.01 20.74
C LYS A 11 -23.85 2.64 19.65
N LEU A 12 -24.31 1.91 18.64
CA LEU A 12 -23.49 1.48 17.52
C LEU A 12 -23.68 2.43 16.34
N LYS A 13 -22.58 2.93 15.78
CA LYS A 13 -22.57 3.81 14.61
C LYS A 13 -21.70 3.16 13.52
N ALA A 14 -22.25 3.01 12.32
CA ALA A 14 -21.45 2.68 11.15
C ALA A 14 -20.69 3.95 10.73
N VAL A 15 -19.37 3.93 10.84
CA VAL A 15 -18.53 5.08 10.53
C VAL A 15 -17.64 4.72 9.33
N ARG A 16 -17.56 5.62 8.35
CA ARG A 16 -16.58 5.51 7.28
C ARG A 16 -15.25 6.05 7.81
N PRO A 17 -14.21 5.21 7.90
CA PRO A 17 -12.91 5.67 8.32
C PRO A 17 -12.23 6.47 7.20
N SER A 18 -11.49 7.51 7.58
CA SER A 18 -10.57 8.25 6.72
C SER A 18 -9.15 8.03 7.21
N LEU A 19 -8.24 7.67 6.31
CA LEU A 19 -6.85 7.35 6.61
C LEU A 19 -5.95 8.54 6.31
N ASN A 20 -5.24 9.02 7.32
CA ASN A 20 -4.22 10.05 7.22
C ASN A 20 -2.83 9.42 7.39
N VAL A 21 -1.97 9.59 6.39
CA VAL A 21 -0.61 9.06 6.40
C VAL A 21 0.39 10.20 6.24
N THR A 22 1.30 10.31 7.20
CA THR A 22 2.44 11.22 7.13
C THR A 22 3.67 10.40 6.77
N THR A 23 4.28 10.72 5.63
CA THR A 23 5.41 9.96 5.08
C THR A 23 6.74 10.52 5.55
N GLY A 24 7.66 9.60 5.90
CA GLY A 24 9.08 9.86 6.07
C GLY A 24 9.87 9.43 4.83
N SER A 25 11.18 9.39 4.94
CA SER A 25 12.09 8.92 3.89
C SER A 25 12.60 7.53 4.22
N GLY A 26 12.45 6.59 3.29
CA GLY A 26 13.04 5.24 3.36
C GLY A 26 13.53 4.82 1.97
N ILE A 27 14.49 3.89 1.90
CA ILE A 27 15.08 3.43 0.61
C ILE A 27 14.21 2.32 0.02
N ASP A 28 13.92 1.28 0.81
CA ASP A 28 13.17 0.08 0.35
C ASP A 28 11.72 0.07 0.82
N PHE A 29 11.44 0.81 1.89
CA PHE A 29 10.13 0.93 2.51
C PHE A 29 9.80 2.40 2.74
N LEU A 30 8.51 2.72 2.61
CA LEU A 30 8.00 3.99 3.04
C LEU A 30 7.85 3.96 4.57
N GLU A 31 8.70 4.68 5.29
CA GLU A 31 8.48 4.95 6.71
C GLU A 31 7.35 5.96 6.85
N CYS A 32 6.37 5.66 7.67
CA CYS A 32 5.22 6.54 7.83
C CYS A 32 4.59 6.43 9.22
N LYS A 33 3.82 7.46 9.58
CA LYS A 33 2.86 7.44 10.67
C LYS A 33 1.47 7.42 10.09
N ALA A 34 0.60 6.59 10.66
CA ALA A 34 -0.76 6.43 10.19
C ALA A 34 -1.75 6.72 11.31
N LYS A 35 -2.75 7.53 10.99
CA LYS A 35 -3.88 7.85 11.86
C LYS A 35 -5.18 7.62 11.12
N VAL A 36 -6.21 7.24 11.84
CA VAL A 36 -7.54 6.97 11.31
C VAL A 36 -8.53 7.91 11.94
N GLN A 37 -9.21 8.69 11.12
CA GLN A 37 -10.30 9.56 11.51
C GLN A 37 -11.62 8.78 11.51
N LEU A 38 -12.34 8.82 12.61
CA LEU A 38 -13.67 8.23 12.76
C LEU A 38 -14.66 9.32 13.18
N GLY A 39 -15.35 9.92 12.21
CA GLY A 39 -16.14 11.12 12.43
C GLY A 39 -15.24 12.30 12.85
N ASP A 40 -15.48 12.86 14.03
CA ASP A 40 -14.72 14.02 14.55
C ASP A 40 -13.49 13.61 15.40
N GLU A 41 -13.25 12.31 15.59
CA GLU A 41 -12.19 11.81 16.45
C GLU A 41 -11.06 11.15 15.64
N GLU A 42 -9.81 11.43 16.03
CA GLU A 42 -8.62 10.86 15.42
C GLU A 42 -7.98 9.82 16.35
N PHE A 43 -7.64 8.67 15.81
CA PHE A 43 -7.02 7.55 16.51
C PHE A 43 -5.69 7.17 15.86
N SER A 44 -4.72 6.68 16.64
CA SER A 44 -3.57 6.01 16.07
C SER A 44 -4.01 4.71 15.39
N LEU A 45 -3.34 4.34 14.29
CA LEU A 45 -3.61 3.06 13.63
C LEU A 45 -3.47 1.88 14.61
N ARG A 46 -2.50 1.95 15.49
CA ARG A 46 -2.27 0.94 16.53
C ARG A 46 -3.47 0.75 17.45
N ASP A 47 -4.08 1.85 17.90
CA ASP A 47 -5.24 1.77 18.79
C ASP A 47 -6.46 1.21 18.09
N ILE A 48 -6.66 1.56 16.82
CA ILE A 48 -7.70 0.99 15.98
C ILE A 48 -7.53 -0.53 15.84
N LEU A 49 -6.34 -0.98 15.45
CA LEU A 49 -6.07 -2.41 15.26
C LEU A 49 -6.24 -3.18 16.56
N ARG A 50 -5.70 -2.66 17.67
CA ARG A 50 -5.78 -3.29 18.99
C ARG A 50 -7.23 -3.40 19.49
N GLN A 51 -8.03 -2.34 19.35
CA GLN A 51 -9.43 -2.36 19.79
C GLN A 51 -10.24 -3.31 18.92
N PHE A 52 -10.04 -3.25 17.60
CA PHE A 52 -10.77 -4.10 16.67
C PHE A 52 -10.47 -5.59 16.86
N GLU A 53 -9.24 -5.96 17.16
CA GLU A 53 -8.85 -7.34 17.47
C GLU A 53 -9.61 -7.91 18.67
N LYS A 54 -9.80 -7.08 19.71
CA LYS A 54 -10.45 -7.52 20.95
C LYS A 54 -11.98 -7.56 20.87
N GLN A 55 -12.60 -6.59 20.22
CA GLN A 55 -14.04 -6.36 20.38
C GLN A 55 -14.80 -6.05 19.08
N ARG A 56 -14.09 -6.02 17.92
CA ARG A 56 -14.66 -5.78 16.57
C ARG A 56 -15.35 -4.41 16.39
N TYR A 57 -15.12 -3.47 17.30
CA TYR A 57 -15.54 -2.07 17.20
C TYR A 57 -14.53 -1.17 17.92
N VAL A 58 -14.63 0.13 17.68
CA VAL A 58 -13.77 1.13 18.30
C VAL A 58 -14.66 2.01 19.19
N ASN A 59 -14.24 2.23 20.44
CA ASN A 59 -14.96 3.12 21.36
C ASN A 59 -14.63 4.56 21.03
N LEU A 60 -15.67 5.38 20.89
CA LEU A 60 -15.57 6.83 20.72
C LEU A 60 -15.65 7.53 22.08
N SER A 61 -15.12 8.75 22.17
CA SER A 61 -15.15 9.57 23.39
C SER A 61 -16.60 9.91 23.83
N THR A 62 -17.53 9.95 22.88
CA THR A 62 -18.96 10.13 23.12
C THR A 62 -19.65 8.96 23.85
N GLY A 63 -18.92 7.85 24.05
CA GLY A 63 -19.45 6.60 24.55
C GLY A 63 -20.20 5.75 23.52
N ASP A 64 -20.22 6.19 22.26
CA ASP A 64 -20.68 5.40 21.13
C ASP A 64 -19.60 4.40 20.67
N ARG A 65 -20.00 3.42 19.87
CA ARG A 65 -19.11 2.39 19.31
C ARG A 65 -19.11 2.47 17.81
N ALA A 66 -17.95 2.74 17.23
CA ALA A 66 -17.77 2.79 15.78
C ALA A 66 -17.61 1.38 15.21
N LEU A 67 -18.50 1.01 14.28
CA LEU A 67 -18.36 -0.19 13.47
C LEU A 67 -17.60 0.16 12.20
N ILE A 68 -16.49 -0.54 11.98
CA ILE A 68 -15.64 -0.40 10.79
C ILE A 68 -15.73 -1.70 9.97
N ASP A 69 -15.69 -1.60 8.65
CA ASP A 69 -15.65 -2.77 7.78
C ASP A 69 -14.41 -3.61 8.07
N GLU A 70 -14.61 -4.90 8.35
CA GLU A 70 -13.52 -5.84 8.63
C GLU A 70 -12.54 -5.96 7.46
N LYS A 71 -13.01 -5.84 6.20
CA LYS A 71 -12.13 -5.85 5.02
C LYS A 71 -11.17 -4.67 5.03
N TYR A 72 -11.65 -3.49 5.46
CA TYR A 72 -10.81 -2.31 5.62
C TYR A 72 -9.70 -2.54 6.64
N ILE A 73 -10.05 -3.07 7.82
CA ILE A 73 -9.07 -3.37 8.88
C ILE A 73 -8.04 -4.42 8.43
N ARG A 74 -8.49 -5.48 7.73
CA ARG A 74 -7.57 -6.50 7.19
C ARG A 74 -6.58 -5.89 6.18
N ARG A 75 -7.02 -4.97 5.33
CA ARG A 75 -6.15 -4.26 4.39
C ARG A 75 -5.12 -3.41 5.12
N LEU A 76 -5.53 -2.63 6.13
CA LEU A 76 -4.60 -1.87 6.96
C LEU A 76 -3.55 -2.77 7.61
N ASN A 77 -3.97 -3.86 8.23
CA ASN A 77 -3.06 -4.79 8.92
C ASN A 77 -2.08 -5.49 7.97
N ARG A 78 -2.45 -5.66 6.69
CA ARG A 78 -1.57 -6.23 5.66
C ARG A 78 -0.54 -5.23 5.15
N ILE A 79 -0.96 -4.00 4.87
CA ILE A 79 -0.14 -2.96 4.27
C ILE A 79 0.87 -2.40 5.28
N PHE A 80 0.43 -2.11 6.50
CA PHE A 80 1.25 -1.48 7.52
C PHE A 80 2.00 -2.51 8.35
N ARG A 81 3.30 -2.58 8.16
CA ARG A 81 4.21 -3.38 9.00
C ARG A 81 4.72 -2.51 10.14
N LYS A 82 4.90 -3.11 11.31
CA LYS A 82 5.41 -2.39 12.47
C LYS A 82 6.84 -1.92 12.21
N GLY A 83 7.06 -0.62 12.31
CA GLY A 83 8.37 0.03 12.26
C GLY A 83 9.12 0.02 13.61
N LYS A 84 10.16 0.83 13.69
CA LYS A 84 11.04 0.87 14.87
C LYS A 84 10.42 1.59 16.08
N GLY A 85 9.60 2.61 15.84
CA GLY A 85 8.93 3.40 16.89
C GLY A 85 7.56 2.85 17.27
N GLN A 86 6.94 3.48 18.27
CA GLN A 86 5.66 3.01 18.81
C GLN A 86 4.52 3.13 17.81
N ASP A 87 4.49 4.21 17.01
CA ASP A 87 3.49 4.53 16.00
C ASP A 87 4.11 4.67 14.61
N ASP A 88 5.34 4.16 14.42
CA ASP A 88 6.00 4.11 13.13
C ASP A 88 5.63 2.82 12.41
N TYR A 89 5.40 2.95 11.12
CA TYR A 89 5.06 1.86 10.22
C TYR A 89 5.96 1.88 9.00
N GLU A 90 6.14 0.70 8.43
CA GLU A 90 6.81 0.48 7.17
C GLU A 90 5.79 -0.03 6.16
N VAL A 91 5.74 0.60 4.99
CA VAL A 91 4.90 0.18 3.86
C VAL A 91 5.81 -0.17 2.70
N SER A 92 5.63 -1.36 2.15
CA SER A 92 6.38 -1.78 0.97
C SER A 92 6.06 -0.88 -0.22
N PHE A 93 7.07 -0.61 -1.05
CA PHE A 93 6.88 0.10 -2.31
C PHE A 93 5.78 -0.55 -3.18
N PHE A 94 5.66 -1.86 -3.17
CA PHE A 94 4.66 -2.60 -3.93
C PHE A 94 3.23 -2.47 -3.37
N ASP A 95 3.09 -2.08 -2.11
CA ASP A 95 1.79 -1.87 -1.45
C ASP A 95 1.29 -0.42 -1.57
N LEU A 96 2.09 0.49 -2.16
CA LEU A 96 1.75 1.93 -2.25
C LEU A 96 0.49 2.20 -3.08
N ALA A 97 0.24 1.44 -4.15
CA ALA A 97 -0.98 1.58 -4.93
C ALA A 97 -2.22 1.22 -4.10
N GLU A 98 -2.12 0.17 -3.29
CA GLU A 98 -3.21 -0.22 -2.40
C GLU A 98 -3.40 0.76 -1.25
N LEU A 99 -2.30 1.28 -0.69
CA LEU A 99 -2.35 2.33 0.31
C LEU A 99 -3.04 3.58 -0.25
N GLU A 100 -2.64 4.02 -1.45
CA GLU A 100 -3.26 5.18 -2.10
C GLU A 100 -4.77 4.99 -2.32
N GLY A 101 -5.20 3.77 -2.64
CA GLY A 101 -6.62 3.41 -2.75
C GLY A 101 -7.40 3.40 -1.42
N LEU A 102 -6.72 3.55 -0.29
CA LEU A 102 -7.33 3.72 1.04
C LEU A 102 -7.42 5.18 1.49
N LEU A 103 -6.68 6.08 0.85
CA LEU A 103 -6.74 7.51 1.10
C LEU A 103 -7.99 8.11 0.46
N ASP A 104 -8.48 9.21 1.01
CA ASP A 104 -9.66 9.92 0.46
C ASP A 104 -9.34 10.64 -0.86
N ALA A 105 -8.07 10.95 -1.11
CA ALA A 105 -7.59 11.55 -2.35
C ALA A 105 -6.16 11.06 -2.68
N PRO A 106 -5.77 11.07 -3.98
CA PRO A 106 -4.42 10.73 -4.39
C PRO A 106 -3.38 11.59 -3.67
N SER A 107 -2.33 10.98 -3.18
CA SER A 107 -1.25 11.69 -2.49
C SER A 107 -0.26 12.29 -3.48
N ASN A 108 0.12 13.55 -3.26
CA ASN A 108 1.20 14.23 -3.99
C ASN A 108 2.56 14.08 -3.29
N ALA A 109 2.66 13.32 -2.22
CA ALA A 109 3.94 13.02 -1.59
C ALA A 109 4.87 12.27 -2.56
N GLU A 110 6.15 12.61 -2.51
CA GLU A 110 7.17 12.08 -3.43
C GLU A 110 7.13 10.55 -3.62
N PRO A 111 7.01 9.72 -2.57
CA PRO A 111 6.97 8.27 -2.74
C PRO A 111 5.81 7.79 -3.63
N PHE A 112 4.64 8.40 -3.51
CA PHE A 112 3.48 8.04 -4.34
C PHE A 112 3.64 8.50 -5.78
N VAL A 113 4.19 9.70 -5.99
CA VAL A 113 4.47 10.22 -7.34
C VAL A 113 5.49 9.32 -8.04
N LYS A 114 6.58 8.96 -7.35
CA LYS A 114 7.61 8.04 -7.86
C LYS A 114 7.01 6.67 -8.18
N HIS A 115 6.19 6.12 -7.29
CA HIS A 115 5.53 4.84 -7.49
C HIS A 115 4.67 4.83 -8.76
N ARG A 116 3.81 5.83 -8.95
CA ARG A 116 2.98 5.95 -10.16
C ARG A 116 3.84 6.01 -11.43
N ALA A 117 4.89 6.83 -11.43
CA ALA A 117 5.79 6.95 -12.56
C ALA A 117 6.47 5.62 -12.92
N VAL A 118 6.91 4.86 -11.91
CA VAL A 118 7.50 3.52 -12.09
C VAL A 118 6.46 2.55 -12.67
N TYR A 119 5.25 2.53 -12.17
CA TYR A 119 4.20 1.65 -12.68
C TYR A 119 3.82 1.98 -14.13
N GLU A 120 3.69 3.26 -14.46
CA GLU A 120 3.43 3.69 -15.84
C GLU A 120 4.56 3.32 -16.79
N GLY A 121 5.81 3.49 -16.37
CA GLY A 121 6.97 3.11 -17.14
C GLY A 121 7.04 1.59 -17.37
N PHE A 122 6.73 0.80 -16.35
CA PHE A 122 6.67 -0.65 -16.45
C PHE A 122 5.63 -1.12 -17.48
N ASN A 123 4.43 -0.56 -17.46
CA ASN A 123 3.37 -0.88 -18.41
C ASN A 123 3.72 -0.52 -19.86
N LYS A 124 4.63 0.42 -20.06
CA LYS A 124 5.10 0.86 -21.39
C LYS A 124 6.39 0.15 -21.83
N LEU A 125 6.96 -0.71 -21.00
CA LEU A 125 8.28 -1.30 -21.18
C LEU A 125 8.42 -2.07 -22.49
N SER A 126 7.43 -2.89 -22.87
CA SER A 126 7.43 -3.68 -24.10
C SER A 126 7.51 -2.82 -25.37
N SER A 127 6.91 -1.63 -25.33
CA SER A 127 6.90 -0.67 -26.45
C SER A 127 8.12 0.24 -26.51
N GLN A 128 8.92 0.29 -25.44
CA GLN A 128 10.12 1.12 -25.40
C GLN A 128 11.24 0.57 -26.28
N LYS A 129 11.84 1.46 -27.07
CA LYS A 129 13.06 1.14 -27.83
C LYS A 129 14.26 1.20 -26.88
N MET A 130 14.91 0.08 -26.65
CA MET A 130 16.13 -0.02 -25.87
C MET A 130 17.33 -0.23 -26.77
N ARG A 131 18.42 0.44 -26.49
CA ARG A 131 19.71 0.15 -27.12
C ARG A 131 20.37 -1.00 -26.37
N PHE A 132 20.43 -2.17 -27.01
CA PHE A 132 21.08 -3.34 -26.44
C PHE A 132 22.61 -3.20 -26.51
N PRO A 133 23.33 -3.70 -25.50
CA PRO A 133 24.77 -3.82 -25.60
C PRO A 133 25.16 -4.77 -26.76
N GLN A 134 26.29 -4.52 -27.40
CA GLN A 134 26.79 -5.42 -28.41
C GLN A 134 27.26 -6.71 -27.74
N VAL A 135 26.51 -7.78 -27.95
CA VAL A 135 26.87 -9.13 -27.51
C VAL A 135 27.19 -10.00 -28.75
N LYS A 136 28.12 -10.97 -28.62
CA LYS A 136 28.48 -11.91 -29.70
C LYS A 136 27.43 -13.05 -29.81
N ALA A 137 26.18 -12.74 -29.69
CA ALA A 137 25.07 -13.70 -29.76
C ALA A 137 23.79 -13.01 -30.26
N GLU A 138 22.95 -13.76 -30.95
CA GLU A 138 21.59 -13.32 -31.27
C GLU A 138 20.64 -13.65 -30.11
N LEU A 139 20.17 -12.60 -29.45
CA LEU A 139 19.18 -12.76 -28.38
C LEU A 139 17.79 -13.07 -28.96
N ARG A 140 17.13 -14.10 -28.44
CA ARG A 140 15.73 -14.40 -28.71
C ARG A 140 14.83 -13.27 -28.19
N SER A 141 13.60 -13.18 -28.69
CA SER A 141 12.66 -12.10 -28.32
C SER A 141 12.43 -12.02 -26.80
N TYR A 142 12.18 -13.14 -26.14
CA TYR A 142 11.97 -13.17 -24.69
C TYR A 142 13.22 -12.77 -23.90
N GLN A 143 14.42 -13.12 -24.38
CA GLN A 143 15.67 -12.68 -23.74
C GLN A 143 15.85 -11.17 -23.85
N ARG A 144 15.46 -10.57 -24.97
CA ARG A 144 15.47 -9.11 -25.14
C ARG A 144 14.49 -8.44 -24.16
N GLU A 145 13.29 -9.01 -24.01
CA GLU A 145 12.30 -8.49 -23.03
C GLU A 145 12.83 -8.64 -21.59
N GLY A 146 13.45 -9.77 -21.25
CA GLY A 146 14.10 -9.97 -19.96
C GLY A 146 15.19 -8.94 -19.65
N VAL A 147 16.05 -8.62 -20.65
CA VAL A 147 17.09 -7.58 -20.50
C VAL A 147 16.45 -6.20 -20.30
N LYS A 148 15.40 -5.86 -21.05
CA LYS A 148 14.66 -4.59 -20.84
C LYS A 148 14.11 -4.50 -19.43
N TRP A 149 13.49 -5.58 -18.96
CA TRP A 149 12.92 -5.67 -17.63
C TRP A 149 13.97 -5.49 -16.54
N MET A 150 15.10 -6.22 -16.64
CA MET A 150 16.22 -6.09 -15.69
C MET A 150 16.80 -4.67 -15.67
N ASN A 151 17.00 -4.08 -16.85
CA ASN A 151 17.51 -2.71 -16.94
C ASN A 151 16.54 -1.70 -16.32
N TYR A 152 15.25 -1.89 -16.56
CA TYR A 152 14.22 -1.04 -15.96
C TYR A 152 14.21 -1.11 -14.44
N LEU A 153 14.32 -2.32 -13.87
CA LEU A 153 14.44 -2.49 -12.42
C LEU A 153 15.69 -1.79 -11.89
N TYR A 154 16.83 -1.98 -12.55
CA TYR A 154 18.09 -1.36 -12.17
C TYR A 154 18.00 0.18 -12.16
N GLU A 155 17.48 0.79 -13.23
CA GLU A 155 17.32 2.24 -13.35
C GLU A 155 16.39 2.83 -12.28
N ASN A 156 15.44 2.04 -11.79
CA ASN A 156 14.49 2.46 -10.75
C ASN A 156 14.89 2.03 -9.33
N ASN A 157 16.10 1.46 -9.16
CA ASN A 157 16.59 0.89 -7.88
C ASN A 157 15.63 -0.15 -7.28
N LEU A 158 15.06 -0.99 -8.13
CA LEU A 158 14.18 -2.09 -7.74
C LEU A 158 14.90 -3.42 -7.85
N GLY A 159 14.62 -4.32 -6.92
CA GLY A 159 15.00 -5.72 -7.02
C GLY A 159 14.03 -6.52 -7.87
N GLY A 160 14.47 -7.66 -8.41
CA GLY A 160 13.62 -8.59 -9.12
C GLY A 160 14.12 -10.03 -9.01
N CYS A 161 13.22 -10.96 -9.28
CA CYS A 161 13.55 -12.37 -9.37
C CYS A 161 13.23 -12.85 -10.78
N LEU A 162 14.26 -13.34 -11.50
CA LEU A 162 14.07 -13.98 -12.79
C LEU A 162 13.88 -15.48 -12.55
N ALA A 163 12.66 -15.95 -12.74
CA ALA A 163 12.28 -17.34 -12.57
C ALA A 163 11.80 -17.89 -13.93
N ASP A 164 12.77 -18.28 -14.76
CA ASP A 164 12.50 -18.92 -16.05
C ASP A 164 12.46 -20.46 -15.92
N ASP A 165 11.73 -21.11 -16.81
CA ASP A 165 11.73 -22.56 -16.91
C ASP A 165 13.12 -23.06 -17.32
N MET A 166 13.54 -24.19 -16.75
CA MET A 166 14.83 -24.80 -17.09
C MET A 166 14.86 -25.19 -18.58
N GLY A 167 15.96 -24.84 -19.25
CA GLY A 167 16.17 -25.17 -20.66
C GLY A 167 15.76 -24.07 -21.65
N LEU A 168 15.33 -22.90 -21.18
CA LEU A 168 15.06 -21.73 -22.01
C LEU A 168 16.32 -20.86 -22.27
N GLY A 169 17.41 -21.15 -21.60
CA GLY A 169 18.70 -20.43 -21.70
C GLY A 169 19.47 -20.69 -22.98
#